data_12d0e948b16990083e63e7c77bee6adf
#
_entry.id   12d0e948b16990083e63e7c77bee6adf
#
_cell.length_a   1.000
_cell.length_b   1.000
_cell.length_c   1.000
_cell.angle_alpha   90.00
_cell.angle_beta   90.00
_cell.angle_gamma   90.00
#
_symmetry.space_group_name_H-M   'P 1'
#
loop_
_entity.id
_entity.type
_entity.pdbx_description
1 polymer ?
#
loop_
_entity_poly.entity_id
_entity_poly.type
_entity_poly.pdbx_seq_one_letter_code
_entity_poly.pdbx_strand_id
1 'polypeptide(L)'
;CQFAQGGSAYDVLYTIQHHGIVPESAMPFPGSLYGDSLNNFNEFFSLMEPYVNAVARNKANKISGQWKVGLQGILDAYLGKCPDKFTYEGKQYTPETFAASLGVNWDDYVTITSYTHHPFYTTFAVEVQDNWRYPLSYNLPMDEMMRVIDNAVMNGYTVAWGGDVSEPGFSRKGLAYMVDGKKVE
;
A
#
# COMPACT_ATOMS: atom_id res chain seq x y z
N CYS A 1 19.26 -2.29 6.57
CA CYS A 1 17.86 -2.40 6.11
C CYS A 1 17.09 -3.19 7.14
N GLN A 2 15.96 -2.70 7.57
CA GLN A 2 14.94 -3.48 8.27
C GLN A 2 13.94 -3.98 7.25
N PHE A 3 13.57 -5.25 7.32
CA PHE A 3 12.40 -5.76 6.64
C PHE A 3 11.23 -5.66 7.63
N ALA A 4 10.22 -4.88 7.27
CA ALA A 4 9.02 -4.68 8.09
C ALA A 4 7.78 -4.69 7.18
N GLN A 5 6.63 -4.86 7.79
CA GLN A 5 5.34 -4.70 7.14
C GLN A 5 5.05 -3.20 7.01
N GLY A 6 4.29 -2.85 5.99
CA GLY A 6 3.81 -1.49 5.78
C GLY A 6 3.99 -1.03 4.36
N GLY A 7 3.32 0.05 4.03
CA GLY A 7 3.32 0.68 2.72
C GLY A 7 2.27 1.79 2.67
N SER A 8 2.35 2.65 1.67
CA SER A 8 1.41 3.73 1.47
C SER A 8 0.42 3.41 0.34
N ALA A 9 -0.72 4.09 0.31
CA ALA A 9 -1.68 3.99 -0.79
C ALA A 9 -1.05 4.37 -2.14
N TYR A 10 -0.04 5.23 -2.14
CA TYR A 10 0.72 5.59 -3.33
C TYR A 10 1.47 4.39 -3.95
N ASP A 11 1.92 3.43 -3.13
CA ASP A 11 2.62 2.24 -3.62
C ASP A 11 1.69 1.37 -4.48
N VAL A 12 0.39 1.38 -4.16
CA VAL A 12 -0.64 0.71 -4.98
C VAL A 12 -0.73 1.37 -6.35
N LEU A 13 -0.83 2.70 -6.41
CA LEU A 13 -0.87 3.44 -7.68
C LEU A 13 0.38 3.18 -8.52
N TYR A 14 1.54 3.26 -7.90
CA TYR A 14 2.80 2.96 -8.57
C TYR A 14 2.82 1.53 -9.16
N THR A 15 2.33 0.56 -8.39
CA THR A 15 2.27 -0.84 -8.83
C THR A 15 1.33 -0.98 -10.03
N ILE A 16 0.16 -0.35 -10.00
CA ILE A 16 -0.79 -0.38 -11.11
C ILE A 16 -0.17 0.23 -12.38
N GLN A 17 0.49 1.38 -12.26
CA GLN A 17 1.13 2.06 -13.38
C GLN A 17 2.24 1.23 -14.05
N HIS A 18 3.01 0.47 -13.26
CA HIS A 18 4.22 -0.22 -13.74
C HIS A 18 4.03 -1.71 -13.99
N HIS A 19 3.04 -2.33 -13.36
CA HIS A 19 2.81 -3.78 -13.36
C HIS A 19 1.37 -4.17 -13.64
N GLY A 20 0.48 -3.20 -13.78
CA GLY A 20 -0.94 -3.44 -14.01
C GLY A 20 -1.69 -3.87 -12.76
N ILE A 21 -2.91 -4.37 -12.97
CA ILE A 21 -3.81 -4.87 -11.93
C ILE A 21 -4.60 -6.06 -12.46
N VAL A 22 -5.03 -6.93 -11.58
CA VAL A 22 -5.91 -8.08 -11.90
C VAL A 22 -7.18 -8.01 -11.06
N PRO A 23 -8.33 -8.48 -11.58
CA PRO A 23 -9.55 -8.58 -10.78
C PRO A 23 -9.46 -9.74 -9.79
N GLU A 24 -10.26 -9.68 -8.74
CA GLU A 24 -10.38 -10.71 -7.71
C GLU A 24 -10.65 -12.10 -8.29
N SER A 25 -11.42 -12.18 -9.39
CA SER A 25 -11.73 -13.44 -10.06
C SER A 25 -10.51 -14.12 -10.70
N ALA A 26 -9.47 -13.34 -11.03
CA ALA A 26 -8.24 -13.84 -11.63
C ALA A 26 -7.15 -14.13 -10.60
N MET A 27 -7.20 -13.44 -9.47
CA MET A 27 -6.27 -13.61 -8.34
C MET A 27 -7.05 -13.40 -7.05
N PRO A 28 -7.65 -14.45 -6.48
CA PRO A 28 -8.41 -14.37 -5.24
C PRO A 28 -7.56 -13.84 -4.07
N PHE A 29 -8.21 -13.28 -3.06
CA PHE A 29 -7.51 -12.81 -1.88
C PHE A 29 -6.73 -13.96 -1.20
N PRO A 30 -5.53 -13.68 -0.64
CA PRO A 30 -4.60 -14.72 -0.17
C PRO A 30 -5.20 -15.70 0.84
N GLY A 31 -6.05 -15.25 1.76
CA GLY A 31 -6.69 -16.11 2.76
C GLY A 31 -7.49 -17.28 2.13
N SER A 32 -8.06 -17.08 0.93
CA SER A 32 -8.80 -18.13 0.23
C SER A 32 -7.92 -19.31 -0.19
N LEU A 33 -6.62 -19.13 -0.33
CA LEU A 33 -5.66 -20.19 -0.70
C LEU A 33 -5.56 -21.29 0.38
N TYR A 34 -5.89 -20.97 1.64
CA TYR A 34 -5.89 -21.93 2.75
C TYR A 34 -7.28 -22.12 3.36
N GLY A 35 -8.33 -21.69 2.66
CA GLY A 35 -9.71 -21.88 3.10
C GLY A 35 -10.20 -20.90 4.16
N ASP A 36 -9.49 -19.80 4.40
CA ASP A 36 -9.87 -18.74 5.33
C ASP A 36 -10.81 -17.73 4.67
N SER A 37 -11.64 -17.07 5.48
CA SER A 37 -12.50 -15.97 5.06
C SER A 37 -11.80 -14.58 5.19
N LEU A 38 -10.65 -14.53 5.86
CA LEU A 38 -9.85 -13.34 6.08
C LEU A 38 -8.36 -13.62 5.83
N ASN A 39 -7.63 -12.60 5.46
CA ASN A 39 -6.18 -12.70 5.34
C ASN A 39 -5.53 -12.79 6.72
N ASN A 40 -4.62 -13.74 6.88
CA ASN A 40 -3.75 -13.86 8.03
C ASN A 40 -2.31 -14.02 7.54
N PHE A 41 -1.52 -12.97 7.71
CA PHE A 41 -0.14 -12.93 7.23
C PHE A 41 0.90 -13.28 8.30
N ASN A 42 0.50 -13.72 9.50
CA ASN A 42 1.43 -13.99 10.60
C ASN A 42 2.45 -15.06 10.23
N GLU A 43 2.00 -16.18 9.64
CA GLU A 43 2.90 -17.25 9.19
C GLU A 43 3.80 -16.76 8.06
N PHE A 44 3.24 -16.10 7.06
CA PHE A 44 3.98 -15.53 5.94
C PHE A 44 5.12 -14.61 6.40
N PHE A 45 4.83 -13.64 7.27
CA PHE A 45 5.85 -12.73 7.77
C PHE A 45 6.88 -13.40 8.67
N SER A 46 6.47 -14.41 9.45
CA SER A 46 7.38 -15.18 10.28
C SER A 46 8.43 -15.95 9.47
N LEU A 47 8.13 -16.29 8.22
CA LEU A 47 9.04 -16.94 7.28
C LEU A 47 9.83 -15.92 6.44
N MET A 48 9.17 -14.86 6.01
CA MET A 48 9.77 -13.88 5.11
C MET A 48 10.86 -13.05 5.78
N GLU A 49 10.65 -12.60 6.99
CA GLU A 49 11.62 -11.77 7.70
C GLU A 49 12.96 -12.50 7.92
N PRO A 50 13.00 -13.72 8.46
CA PRO A 50 14.25 -14.50 8.57
C PRO A 50 14.90 -14.78 7.22
N TYR A 51 14.11 -15.08 6.18
CA TYR A 51 14.63 -15.35 4.83
C TYR A 51 15.36 -14.12 4.26
N VAL A 52 14.70 -12.97 4.25
CA VAL A 52 15.29 -11.72 3.74
C VAL A 52 16.49 -11.30 4.58
N ASN A 53 16.40 -11.42 5.90
CA ASN A 53 17.52 -11.12 6.79
C ASN A 53 18.73 -12.05 6.57
N ALA A 54 18.51 -13.34 6.31
CA ALA A 54 19.57 -14.28 5.97
C ALA A 54 20.28 -13.90 4.67
N VAL A 55 19.53 -13.48 3.65
CA VAL A 55 20.08 -12.97 2.40
C VAL A 55 20.88 -11.68 2.62
N ALA A 56 20.30 -10.70 3.33
CA ALA A 56 20.90 -9.39 3.58
C ALA A 56 22.18 -9.47 4.46
N ARG A 57 22.21 -10.40 5.40
CA ARG A 57 23.35 -10.61 6.32
C ARG A 57 24.37 -11.62 5.79
N ASN A 58 24.17 -12.17 4.59
CA ASN A 58 25.10 -13.13 4.03
C ASN A 58 26.47 -12.48 3.80
N LYS A 59 27.52 -13.08 4.35
CA LYS A 59 28.89 -12.57 4.25
C LYS A 59 29.65 -13.07 3.01
N ALA A 60 28.99 -13.84 2.14
CA ALA A 60 29.60 -14.30 0.90
C ALA A 60 29.88 -13.10 -0.02
N ASN A 61 31.05 -13.10 -0.67
CA ASN A 61 31.46 -12.03 -1.59
C ASN A 61 30.52 -11.91 -2.81
N LYS A 62 29.77 -12.97 -3.09
CA LYS A 62 28.81 -13.01 -4.18
C LYS A 62 27.64 -13.91 -3.84
N ILE A 63 26.43 -13.34 -3.81
CA ILE A 63 25.19 -14.09 -3.65
C ILE A 63 24.66 -14.46 -5.03
N SER A 64 24.27 -15.72 -5.24
CA SER A 64 23.63 -16.16 -6.48
C SER A 64 22.25 -15.54 -6.64
N GLY A 65 21.72 -15.46 -7.87
CA GLY A 65 20.36 -14.98 -8.11
C GLY A 65 19.24 -15.91 -7.58
N GLN A 66 19.58 -17.10 -7.09
CA GLN A 66 18.62 -18.11 -6.63
C GLN A 66 17.76 -17.66 -5.43
N TRP A 67 18.27 -16.74 -4.62
CA TRP A 67 17.49 -16.18 -3.53
C TRP A 67 16.22 -15.45 -4.02
N LYS A 68 16.26 -14.83 -5.20
CA LYS A 68 15.09 -14.19 -5.82
C LYS A 68 14.06 -15.23 -6.25
N VAL A 69 14.51 -16.36 -6.78
CA VAL A 69 13.62 -17.48 -7.15
C VAL A 69 12.97 -18.07 -5.91
N GLY A 70 13.75 -18.27 -4.83
CA GLY A 70 13.22 -18.73 -3.54
C GLY A 70 12.22 -17.74 -2.94
N LEU A 71 12.53 -16.44 -2.97
CA LEU A 71 11.64 -15.37 -2.54
C LEU A 71 10.32 -15.40 -3.31
N GLN A 72 10.39 -15.45 -4.66
CA GLN A 72 9.20 -15.54 -5.51
C GLN A 72 8.36 -16.76 -5.19
N GLY A 73 8.99 -17.92 -4.95
CA GLY A 73 8.26 -19.13 -4.57
C GLY A 73 7.48 -18.99 -3.26
N ILE A 74 8.05 -18.29 -2.27
CA ILE A 74 7.34 -18.00 -1.00
C ILE A 74 6.18 -17.02 -1.28
N LEU A 75 6.42 -15.96 -2.04
CA LEU A 75 5.38 -14.99 -2.41
C LEU A 75 4.22 -15.69 -3.14
N ASP A 76 4.51 -16.51 -4.14
CA ASP A 76 3.50 -17.23 -4.92
C ASP A 76 2.69 -18.21 -4.05
N ALA A 77 3.34 -18.85 -3.06
CA ALA A 77 2.69 -19.80 -2.17
C ALA A 77 1.70 -19.13 -1.20
N TYR A 78 2.06 -17.96 -0.66
CA TYR A 78 1.27 -17.28 0.36
C TYR A 78 0.33 -16.22 -0.18
N LEU A 79 0.69 -15.56 -1.29
CA LEU A 79 -0.09 -14.46 -1.86
C LEU A 79 -0.81 -14.86 -3.16
N GLY A 80 -0.50 -16.04 -3.70
CA GLY A 80 -0.95 -16.46 -5.01
C GLY A 80 -0.04 -15.97 -6.13
N LYS A 81 -0.01 -16.73 -7.20
CA LYS A 81 0.75 -16.37 -8.39
C LYS A 81 -0.06 -15.45 -9.28
N CYS A 82 0.45 -14.24 -9.50
CA CYS A 82 -0.17 -13.32 -10.46
C CYS A 82 -0.15 -13.94 -11.87
N PRO A 83 -1.29 -14.03 -12.56
CA PRO A 83 -1.35 -14.60 -13.91
C PRO A 83 -0.75 -13.64 -14.94
N ASP A 84 0.03 -14.18 -15.88
CA ASP A 84 0.53 -13.42 -17.03
C ASP A 84 -0.62 -12.98 -17.96
N LYS A 85 -1.66 -13.81 -18.05
CA LYS A 85 -2.89 -13.55 -18.83
C LYS A 85 -4.10 -14.16 -18.13
N PHE A 86 -5.24 -13.48 -18.26
CA PHE A 86 -6.50 -13.95 -17.72
C PHE A 86 -7.67 -13.52 -18.61
N THR A 87 -8.83 -14.13 -18.40
CA THR A 87 -10.08 -13.75 -19.08
C THR A 87 -11.00 -13.05 -18.10
N TYR A 88 -11.49 -11.88 -18.46
CA TYR A 88 -12.47 -11.12 -17.70
C TYR A 88 -13.59 -10.68 -18.64
N GLU A 89 -14.85 -10.97 -18.30
CA GLU A 89 -16.04 -10.68 -19.14
C GLU A 89 -15.87 -11.11 -20.61
N GLY A 90 -15.32 -12.31 -20.82
CA GLY A 90 -15.13 -12.91 -22.15
C GLY A 90 -13.97 -12.34 -22.98
N LYS A 91 -13.21 -11.38 -22.45
CA LYS A 91 -12.06 -10.78 -23.11
C LYS A 91 -10.76 -11.18 -22.41
N GLN A 92 -9.72 -11.44 -23.19
CA GLN A 92 -8.40 -11.77 -22.66
C GLN A 92 -7.58 -10.50 -22.37
N TYR A 93 -6.92 -10.48 -21.22
CA TYR A 93 -6.08 -9.38 -20.73
C TYR A 93 -4.74 -9.88 -20.19
N THR A 94 -3.74 -9.00 -20.19
CA THR A 94 -2.63 -9.00 -19.24
C THR A 94 -2.95 -8.03 -18.11
N PRO A 95 -2.24 -8.05 -16.96
CA PRO A 95 -2.44 -7.07 -15.89
C PRO A 95 -2.38 -5.62 -16.39
N GLU A 96 -1.42 -5.29 -17.29
CA GLU A 96 -1.25 -3.95 -17.84
C GLU A 96 -2.40 -3.54 -18.78
N THR A 97 -2.82 -4.46 -19.66
CA THR A 97 -3.93 -4.17 -20.59
C THR A 97 -5.25 -4.07 -19.87
N PHE A 98 -5.42 -4.77 -18.75
CA PHE A 98 -6.59 -4.61 -17.91
C PHE A 98 -6.59 -3.26 -17.21
N ALA A 99 -5.47 -2.84 -16.60
CA ALA A 99 -5.32 -1.51 -16.01
C ALA A 99 -5.65 -0.39 -17.02
N ALA A 100 -5.13 -0.50 -18.25
CA ALA A 100 -5.41 0.45 -19.31
C ALA A 100 -6.90 0.47 -19.74
N SER A 101 -7.58 -0.68 -19.67
CA SER A 101 -8.99 -0.80 -20.05
C SER A 101 -9.96 -0.10 -19.08
N LEU A 102 -9.51 0.20 -17.85
CA LEU A 102 -10.31 0.89 -16.85
C LEU A 102 -10.53 2.38 -17.18
N GLY A 103 -9.77 2.93 -18.12
CA GLY A 103 -9.91 4.34 -18.54
C GLY A 103 -9.54 5.35 -17.47
N VAL A 104 -8.77 4.93 -16.46
CA VAL A 104 -8.32 5.79 -15.36
C VAL A 104 -6.95 6.37 -15.72
N ASN A 105 -6.81 7.69 -15.59
CA ASN A 105 -5.51 8.34 -15.64
C ASN A 105 -4.90 8.33 -14.22
N TRP A 106 -3.95 7.42 -14.00
CA TRP A 106 -3.32 7.23 -12.69
C TRP A 106 -2.47 8.43 -12.25
N ASP A 107 -2.07 9.31 -13.18
CA ASP A 107 -1.32 10.53 -12.88
C ASP A 107 -2.20 11.63 -12.27
N ASP A 108 -3.52 11.49 -12.32
CA ASP A 108 -4.46 12.43 -11.70
C ASP A 108 -4.58 12.23 -10.18
N TYR A 109 -4.03 11.14 -9.65
CA TYR A 109 -4.01 10.88 -8.21
C TYR A 109 -2.91 11.69 -7.53
N VAL A 110 -3.28 12.39 -6.48
CA VAL A 110 -2.36 13.21 -5.69
C VAL A 110 -2.40 12.77 -4.22
N THR A 111 -1.26 12.86 -3.56
CA THR A 111 -1.16 12.65 -2.12
C THR A 111 -1.15 14.00 -1.43
N ILE A 112 -2.07 14.20 -0.49
CA ILE A 112 -2.16 15.42 0.32
C ILE A 112 -1.92 15.08 1.79
N THR A 113 -1.42 16.05 2.54
CA THR A 113 -1.15 15.91 3.98
C THR A 113 -1.30 17.26 4.68
N SER A 114 -1.27 17.27 6.01
CA SER A 114 -1.36 18.49 6.82
C SER A 114 -0.41 18.40 8.01
N TYR A 115 0.82 18.84 7.81
CA TYR A 115 1.85 18.88 8.85
C TYR A 115 2.35 20.31 9.08
N THR A 116 2.33 20.75 10.33
CA THR A 116 2.73 22.12 10.71
C THR A 116 4.23 22.33 10.78
N HIS A 117 5.03 21.26 10.79
CA HIS A 117 6.51 21.37 10.82
C HIS A 117 7.13 21.52 9.41
N HIS A 118 6.33 21.41 8.36
CA HIS A 118 6.71 21.76 6.99
C HIS A 118 5.90 22.95 6.49
N PRO A 119 6.45 23.79 5.59
CA PRO A 119 5.71 24.89 5.00
C PRO A 119 4.46 24.38 4.26
N PHE A 120 3.33 25.05 4.48
CA PHE A 120 2.13 24.77 3.69
C PHE A 120 2.33 25.21 2.23
N TYR A 121 1.55 24.59 1.33
CA TYR A 121 1.58 24.82 -0.11
C TYR A 121 2.91 24.40 -0.78
N THR A 122 3.62 23.49 -0.15
CA THR A 122 4.83 22.85 -0.69
C THR A 122 4.68 21.34 -0.69
N THR A 123 5.58 20.65 -1.38
CA THR A 123 5.64 19.20 -1.38
C THR A 123 6.82 18.71 -0.54
N PHE A 124 6.64 17.63 0.18
CA PHE A 124 7.71 16.92 0.90
C PHE A 124 7.38 15.43 1.01
N ALA A 125 8.39 14.62 1.29
CA ALA A 125 8.18 13.20 1.61
C ALA A 125 7.83 13.06 3.09
N VAL A 126 6.65 12.50 3.40
CA VAL A 126 6.23 12.28 4.78
C VAL A 126 7.20 11.32 5.46
N GLU A 127 7.72 11.73 6.63
CA GLU A 127 8.80 11.06 7.36
C GLU A 127 8.27 9.94 8.26
N VAL A 128 7.50 9.03 7.69
CA VAL A 128 7.02 7.83 8.36
C VAL A 128 7.71 6.59 7.82
N GLN A 129 7.87 5.57 8.66
CA GLN A 129 8.61 4.36 8.31
C GLN A 129 8.03 3.64 7.09
N ASP A 130 6.72 3.71 6.90
CA ASP A 130 6.00 3.05 5.81
C ASP A 130 6.18 3.76 4.47
N ASN A 131 6.68 5.00 4.47
CA ASN A 131 6.97 5.77 3.26
C ASN A 131 8.35 5.43 2.66
N TRP A 132 8.60 4.14 2.42
CA TRP A 132 9.91 3.63 1.97
C TRP A 132 10.29 4.04 0.55
N ARG A 133 9.35 4.49 -0.28
CA ARG A 133 9.59 5.00 -1.64
C ARG A 133 9.77 6.51 -1.70
N TYR A 134 9.48 7.21 -0.61
CA TYR A 134 9.54 8.68 -0.50
C TYR A 134 8.69 9.45 -1.54
N PRO A 135 7.46 9.02 -1.89
CA PRO A 135 6.59 9.84 -2.70
C PRO A 135 6.34 11.20 -2.02
N LEU A 136 6.19 12.22 -2.85
CA LEU A 136 5.94 13.56 -2.35
C LEU A 136 4.44 13.74 -2.07
N SER A 137 4.13 14.34 -0.93
CA SER A 137 2.78 14.74 -0.55
C SER A 137 2.68 16.26 -0.55
N TYR A 138 1.58 16.81 -1.04
CA TYR A 138 1.32 18.24 -1.01
C TYR A 138 0.75 18.64 0.34
N ASN A 139 1.40 19.59 1.02
CA ASN A 139 1.08 19.99 2.38
C ASN A 139 0.06 21.14 2.38
N LEU A 140 -1.09 20.92 3.00
CA LEU A 140 -2.17 21.90 3.11
C LEU A 140 -2.50 22.21 4.57
N PRO A 141 -2.99 23.42 4.88
CA PRO A 141 -3.69 23.62 6.14
C PRO A 141 -4.83 22.62 6.33
N MET A 142 -5.08 22.18 7.56
CA MET A 142 -6.05 21.13 7.85
C MET A 142 -7.44 21.43 7.30
N ASP A 143 -7.91 22.66 7.42
CA ASP A 143 -9.22 23.07 6.93
C ASP A 143 -9.32 23.06 5.40
N GLU A 144 -8.21 23.32 4.71
CA GLU A 144 -8.14 23.21 3.25
C GLU A 144 -8.06 21.76 2.80
N MET A 145 -7.27 20.93 3.48
CA MET A 145 -7.22 19.50 3.23
C MET A 145 -8.60 18.86 3.36
N MET A 146 -9.35 19.20 4.41
CA MET A 146 -10.72 18.71 4.60
C MET A 146 -11.64 19.16 3.47
N ARG A 147 -11.54 20.41 3.01
CA ARG A 147 -12.33 20.89 1.85
C ARG A 147 -12.00 20.14 0.56
N VAL A 148 -10.72 19.77 0.36
CA VAL A 148 -10.32 18.95 -0.81
C VAL A 148 -10.95 17.56 -0.73
N ILE A 149 -10.93 16.94 0.45
CA ILE A 149 -11.56 15.63 0.69
C ILE A 149 -13.06 15.70 0.46
N ASP A 150 -13.74 16.69 1.05
CA ASP A 150 -15.19 16.89 0.87
C ASP A 150 -15.53 17.08 -0.60
N ASN A 151 -14.77 17.92 -1.32
CA ASN A 151 -14.98 18.15 -2.75
C ASN A 151 -14.79 16.87 -3.57
N ALA A 152 -13.76 16.07 -3.27
CA ALA A 152 -13.54 14.79 -3.96
C ALA A 152 -14.75 13.85 -3.77
N VAL A 153 -15.19 13.65 -2.54
CA VAL A 153 -16.33 12.78 -2.21
C VAL A 153 -17.63 13.28 -2.84
N MET A 154 -17.88 14.58 -2.80
CA MET A 154 -19.08 15.18 -3.41
C MET A 154 -19.10 15.07 -4.94
N ASN A 155 -17.94 14.91 -5.57
CA ASN A 155 -17.82 14.68 -7.02
C ASN A 155 -17.71 13.19 -7.38
N GLY A 156 -17.98 12.27 -6.44
CA GLY A 156 -18.04 10.83 -6.70
C GLY A 156 -16.68 10.13 -6.67
N TYR A 157 -15.62 10.77 -6.18
CA TYR A 157 -14.33 10.16 -5.98
C TYR A 157 -14.22 9.51 -4.60
N THR A 158 -13.39 8.49 -4.47
CA THR A 158 -13.02 7.89 -3.20
C THR A 158 -11.70 8.46 -2.71
N VAL A 159 -11.51 8.43 -1.39
CA VAL A 159 -10.28 8.91 -0.75
C VAL A 159 -9.65 7.75 0.02
N ALA A 160 -8.41 7.41 -0.30
CA ALA A 160 -7.62 6.51 0.52
C ALA A 160 -7.02 7.31 1.68
N TRP A 161 -7.36 6.95 2.91
CA TRP A 161 -6.91 7.63 4.11
C TRP A 161 -5.98 6.73 4.93
N GLY A 162 -4.87 7.30 5.37
CA GLY A 162 -3.97 6.70 6.33
C GLY A 162 -3.84 7.61 7.54
N GLY A 163 -3.90 7.06 8.75
CA GLY A 163 -3.78 7.83 9.97
C GLY A 163 -3.26 6.99 11.12
N ASP A 164 -2.64 7.65 12.10
CA ASP A 164 -2.21 7.01 13.32
C ASP A 164 -3.41 6.69 14.20
N VAL A 165 -3.58 5.42 14.53
CA VAL A 165 -4.65 4.91 15.40
C VAL A 165 -4.15 4.64 16.83
N SER A 166 -2.90 4.94 17.13
CA SER A 166 -2.31 4.79 18.46
C SER A 166 -2.65 5.95 19.40
N GLU A 167 -3.25 7.00 18.86
CA GLU A 167 -3.65 8.18 19.61
C GLU A 167 -4.66 7.88 20.73
N PRO A 168 -4.58 8.58 21.89
CA PRO A 168 -5.46 8.35 23.03
C PRO A 168 -6.95 8.50 22.72
N GLY A 169 -7.31 9.28 21.69
CA GLY A 169 -8.67 9.48 21.22
C GLY A 169 -9.23 8.35 20.37
N PHE A 170 -8.40 7.38 19.93
CA PHE A 170 -8.87 6.20 19.22
C PHE A 170 -9.34 5.12 20.20
N SER A 171 -10.63 4.87 20.22
CA SER A 171 -11.23 3.86 21.08
C SER A 171 -11.46 2.55 20.36
N ARG A 172 -11.19 1.43 21.03
CA ARG A 172 -11.55 0.08 20.53
C ARG A 172 -13.07 -0.11 20.30
N LYS A 173 -13.87 0.84 20.78
CA LYS A 173 -15.33 0.86 20.54
C LYS A 173 -15.72 1.53 19.22
N GLY A 174 -14.75 1.84 18.34
CA GLY A 174 -15.01 2.46 17.05
C GLY A 174 -15.24 3.97 17.09
N LEU A 175 -14.82 4.64 18.16
CA LEU A 175 -14.92 6.09 18.30
C LEU A 175 -13.54 6.72 18.17
N ALA A 176 -13.46 7.83 17.44
CA ALA A 176 -12.29 8.69 17.37
C ALA A 176 -12.69 10.12 17.73
N TYR A 177 -11.94 10.75 18.62
CA TYR A 177 -12.20 12.12 19.08
C TYR A 177 -10.92 12.78 19.56
N MET A 178 -10.90 14.11 19.50
CA MET A 178 -9.79 14.89 20.06
C MET A 178 -9.87 14.87 21.59
N VAL A 179 -8.76 14.52 22.24
CA VAL A 179 -8.67 14.53 23.71
C VAL A 179 -8.22 15.92 24.16
N ASP A 180 -9.06 16.60 24.94
CA ASP A 180 -8.76 17.94 25.45
C ASP A 180 -7.40 18.01 26.17
N GLY A 181 -6.62 19.03 25.83
CA GLY A 181 -5.29 19.27 26.41
C GLY A 181 -4.19 18.30 25.99
N LYS A 182 -4.45 17.40 25.06
CA LYS A 182 -3.44 16.54 24.44
C LYS A 182 -2.99 17.12 23.10
N LYS A 183 -1.69 17.07 22.84
CA LYS A 183 -1.20 17.23 21.47
C LYS A 183 -1.51 15.95 20.72
N VAL A 184 -2.06 16.10 19.53
CA VAL A 184 -2.23 15.05 18.54
C VAL A 184 -1.14 15.27 17.48
N GLU A 185 -0.37 14.25 17.17
CA GLU A 185 0.71 14.29 16.17
C GLU A 185 0.19 14.05 14.75
#